data_006f97ea62be27407d2e6d1a04aed8fa
#
_entry.id   006f97ea62be27407d2e6d1a04aed8fa
#
_cell.length_a   1.000
_cell.length_b   1.000
_cell.length_c   1.000
_cell.angle_alpha   90.00
_cell.angle_beta   90.00
_cell.angle_gamma   90.00
#
_symmetry.space_group_name_H-M   'P 1'
#
loop_
_entity.id
_entity.type
_entity.pdbx_description
1 polymer ?
#
loop_
_entity_poly.entity_id
_entity_poly.type
_entity_poly.pdbx_seq_one_letter_code
_entity_poly.pdbx_strand_id
1 'polypeptide(L)'
;KFLLGSHVWMNSEKLENNSKLRTVLKHGTLSIGFIGLAETLKALIGEHHGESAKAQKLGIEIVKHMREKCDEYCKEYNLNFTCLATPAEGLSGRFVAIDRSIYGKIKGVTDREYYTNSFHVPVYYKTSVKHKMEVEGKYHAFTNAGHISYIELDGDTVNNVDAFEQVVRIMHDSDIGYGAINHPVDRDPVCGYVGVIKDVCPRCGRREGEGVEMEKVNCYDCSNC
;
A
#
# COMPACT_ATOMS: atom_id res chain seq x y z
N LYS A 1 -16.15 8.36 21.79
CA LYS A 1 -17.33 8.73 22.61
C LYS A 1 -18.59 8.04 22.12
N PHE A 2 -18.94 8.15 20.84
CA PHE A 2 -20.16 7.55 20.28
C PHE A 2 -20.19 6.02 20.44
N LEU A 3 -19.17 5.30 19.95
CA LEU A 3 -19.09 3.82 20.02
C LEU A 3 -19.13 3.26 21.45
N LEU A 4 -18.58 4.01 22.41
CA LEU A 4 -18.59 3.62 23.82
C LEU A 4 -19.94 3.92 24.47
N GLY A 5 -20.55 5.08 24.16
CA GLY A 5 -21.84 5.48 24.70
C GLY A 5 -23.02 4.68 24.14
N SER A 6 -22.90 4.17 22.92
CA SER A 6 -23.91 3.31 22.28
C SER A 6 -23.71 1.80 22.57
N HIS A 7 -22.74 1.45 23.40
CA HIS A 7 -22.39 0.06 23.74
C HIS A 7 -21.99 -0.83 22.55
N VAL A 8 -21.56 -0.23 21.44
CA VAL A 8 -21.07 -0.95 20.26
C VAL A 8 -19.62 -1.44 20.46
N TRP A 9 -18.84 -0.74 21.29
CA TRP A 9 -17.47 -1.17 21.59
C TRP A 9 -17.46 -2.32 22.60
N MET A 10 -16.62 -3.33 22.36
CA MET A 10 -16.51 -4.50 23.24
C MET A 10 -16.22 -4.10 24.69
N ASN A 11 -16.99 -4.66 25.65
CA ASN A 11 -16.95 -4.38 27.08
C ASN A 11 -17.30 -2.93 27.47
N SER A 12 -17.88 -2.14 26.58
CA SER A 12 -18.29 -0.76 26.91
C SER A 12 -19.41 -0.72 27.93
N GLU A 13 -20.20 -1.78 28.08
CA GLU A 13 -21.23 -1.94 29.13
C GLU A 13 -20.64 -1.92 30.55
N LYS A 14 -19.33 -2.18 30.69
CA LYS A 14 -18.63 -2.11 31.97
C LYS A 14 -18.18 -0.70 32.37
N LEU A 15 -18.42 0.29 31.51
CA LEU A 15 -18.01 1.68 31.69
C LEU A 15 -19.07 2.46 32.53
N GLU A 16 -19.01 2.34 33.84
CA GLU A 16 -19.87 3.12 34.72
C GLU A 16 -19.35 4.54 35.00
N ASN A 17 -18.06 4.79 34.79
CA ASN A 17 -17.41 6.10 34.93
C ASN A 17 -16.10 6.21 34.11
N ASN A 18 -15.56 7.43 34.00
CA ASN A 18 -14.36 7.74 33.18
C ASN A 18 -13.09 6.98 33.59
N SER A 19 -12.98 6.53 34.81
CA SER A 19 -11.78 5.80 35.28
C SER A 19 -11.63 4.42 34.64
N LYS A 20 -12.73 3.85 34.16
CA LYS A 20 -12.73 2.52 33.49
C LYS A 20 -12.49 2.58 31.99
N LEU A 21 -12.54 3.76 31.39
CA LEU A 21 -12.34 3.91 29.92
C LEU A 21 -11.03 3.30 29.44
N ARG A 22 -9.94 3.55 30.15
CA ARG A 22 -8.62 3.00 29.83
C ARG A 22 -8.60 1.47 29.87
N THR A 23 -9.34 0.85 30.75
CA THR A 23 -9.41 -0.62 30.87
C THR A 23 -10.01 -1.25 29.60
N VAL A 24 -10.99 -0.59 29.00
CA VAL A 24 -11.63 -1.02 27.75
C VAL A 24 -10.73 -0.71 26.56
N LEU A 25 -10.15 0.50 26.48
CA LEU A 25 -9.26 0.91 25.39
C LEU A 25 -7.94 0.16 25.40
N LYS A 26 -7.50 -0.38 26.53
CA LYS A 26 -6.24 -1.16 26.64
C LYS A 26 -6.20 -2.36 25.69
N HIS A 27 -7.34 -2.90 25.31
CA HIS A 27 -7.43 -4.02 24.36
C HIS A 27 -7.50 -3.57 22.91
N GLY A 28 -7.59 -2.27 22.65
CA GLY A 28 -7.49 -1.71 21.30
C GLY A 28 -6.03 -1.51 20.88
N THR A 29 -5.83 -1.32 19.59
CA THR A 29 -4.52 -1.02 19.01
C THR A 29 -4.56 0.37 18.38
N LEU A 30 -3.52 1.16 18.65
CA LEU A 30 -3.28 2.46 18.04
C LEU A 30 -2.23 2.25 16.94
N SER A 31 -2.68 2.17 15.69
CA SER A 31 -1.78 1.98 14.55
C SER A 31 -1.34 3.32 13.97
N ILE A 32 -0.03 3.50 13.88
CA ILE A 32 0.59 4.64 13.19
C ILE A 32 0.94 4.18 11.80
N GLY A 33 0.18 4.65 10.81
CA GLY A 33 0.38 4.31 9.41
C GLY A 33 1.14 5.39 8.65
N PHE A 34 1.75 5.00 7.54
CA PHE A 34 2.42 5.93 6.64
C PHE A 34 2.14 5.61 5.17
N ILE A 35 2.19 6.64 4.35
CA ILE A 35 2.16 6.60 2.88
C ILE A 35 3.22 7.56 2.34
N GLY A 36 3.60 7.40 1.09
CA GLY A 36 4.48 8.34 0.42
C GLY A 36 5.94 8.29 0.84
N LEU A 37 6.45 7.11 1.26
CA LEU A 37 7.89 6.99 1.58
C LEU A 37 8.75 7.33 0.37
N ALA A 38 8.37 6.91 -0.82
CA ALA A 38 9.09 7.19 -2.06
C ALA A 38 9.18 8.69 -2.32
N GLU A 39 8.07 9.39 -2.22
CA GLU A 39 7.98 10.84 -2.42
C GLU A 39 8.70 11.61 -1.32
N THR A 40 8.65 11.13 -0.08
CA THR A 40 9.42 11.68 1.04
C THR A 40 10.92 11.61 0.75
N LEU A 41 11.43 10.49 0.30
CA LEU A 41 12.84 10.33 -0.07
C LEU A 41 13.22 11.19 -1.27
N LYS A 42 12.33 11.29 -2.28
CA LYS A 42 12.51 12.22 -3.41
C LYS A 42 12.64 13.67 -2.95
N ALA A 43 11.79 14.10 -2.01
CA ALA A 43 11.86 15.46 -1.46
C ALA A 43 13.14 15.71 -0.66
N LEU A 44 13.62 14.71 0.10
CA LEU A 44 14.78 14.86 0.98
C LEU A 44 16.13 14.77 0.24
N ILE A 45 16.26 13.83 -0.69
CA ILE A 45 17.54 13.50 -1.31
C ILE A 45 17.52 13.35 -2.84
N GLY A 46 16.36 13.58 -3.47
CA GLY A 46 16.20 13.52 -4.94
C GLY A 46 15.99 12.13 -5.53
N GLU A 47 16.08 11.06 -4.74
CA GLU A 47 15.96 9.66 -5.16
C GLU A 47 15.03 8.91 -4.22
N HIS A 48 14.28 7.91 -4.72
CA HIS A 48 13.50 7.02 -3.87
C HIS A 48 14.23 5.68 -3.63
N HIS A 49 13.75 4.93 -2.66
CA HIS A 49 14.37 3.68 -2.18
C HIS A 49 14.53 2.56 -3.23
N GLY A 50 13.78 2.60 -4.32
CA GLY A 50 13.98 1.68 -5.45
C GLY A 50 15.10 2.11 -6.41
N GLU A 51 15.57 3.36 -6.35
CA GLU A 51 16.57 3.91 -7.27
C GLU A 51 18.01 3.75 -6.75
N SER A 52 18.22 3.86 -5.44
CA SER A 52 19.57 3.79 -4.88
C SER A 52 19.63 3.17 -3.49
N ALA A 53 20.77 2.55 -3.19
CA ALA A 53 21.06 1.99 -1.88
C ALA A 53 21.09 3.05 -0.76
N LYS A 54 21.50 4.29 -1.10
CA LYS A 54 21.50 5.42 -0.17
C LYS A 54 20.07 5.79 0.24
N ALA A 55 19.18 5.92 -0.74
CA ALA A 55 17.76 6.22 -0.47
C ALA A 55 17.09 5.06 0.28
N GLN A 56 17.40 3.82 -0.07
CA GLN A 56 16.89 2.67 0.65
C GLN A 56 17.34 2.65 2.12
N LYS A 57 18.61 2.92 2.38
CA LYS A 57 19.11 2.99 3.75
C LYS A 57 18.37 4.05 4.57
N LEU A 58 18.21 5.26 4.03
CA LEU A 58 17.46 6.33 4.69
C LEU A 58 15.99 5.93 4.91
N GLY A 59 15.34 5.31 3.92
CA GLY A 59 13.96 4.82 4.06
C GLY A 59 13.81 3.79 5.17
N ILE A 60 14.74 2.86 5.28
CA ILE A 60 14.78 1.87 6.37
C ILE A 60 14.96 2.57 7.73
N GLU A 61 15.87 3.53 7.83
CA GLU A 61 16.09 4.30 9.07
C GLU A 61 14.80 5.04 9.50
N ILE A 62 14.08 5.65 8.58
CA ILE A 62 12.81 6.34 8.86
C ILE A 62 11.76 5.34 9.40
N VAL A 63 11.50 4.25 8.70
CA VAL A 63 10.46 3.29 9.10
C VAL A 63 10.84 2.55 10.38
N LYS A 64 12.11 2.22 10.54
CA LYS A 64 12.65 1.65 11.77
C LYS A 64 12.43 2.59 12.96
N HIS A 65 12.73 3.88 12.80
CA HIS A 65 12.50 4.89 13.83
C HIS A 65 11.01 4.98 14.22
N MET A 66 10.10 4.96 13.24
CA MET A 66 8.66 4.93 13.51
C MET A 66 8.27 3.71 14.34
N ARG A 67 8.82 2.53 14.01
CA ARG A 67 8.59 1.30 14.76
C ARG A 67 9.13 1.39 16.19
N GLU A 68 10.34 1.87 16.37
CA GLU A 68 10.96 2.06 17.69
C GLU A 68 10.14 3.01 18.56
N LYS A 69 9.60 4.09 17.99
CA LYS A 69 8.69 5.00 18.69
C LYS A 69 7.38 4.33 19.10
N CYS A 70 6.80 3.49 18.25
CA CYS A 70 5.64 2.69 18.65
C CYS A 70 5.95 1.79 19.85
N ASP A 71 7.12 1.12 19.86
CA ASP A 71 7.54 0.25 20.95
C ASP A 71 7.83 1.03 22.25
N GLU A 72 8.40 2.23 22.15
CA GLU A 72 8.57 3.16 23.28
C GLU A 72 7.21 3.58 23.86
N TYR A 73 6.26 3.99 23.02
CA TYR A 73 4.93 4.40 23.43
C TYR A 73 4.11 3.26 24.07
N CYS A 74 4.31 2.02 23.61
CA CYS A 74 3.73 0.86 24.28
C CYS A 74 4.13 0.80 25.76
N LYS A 75 5.38 1.07 26.05
CA LYS A 75 5.92 1.05 27.43
C LYS A 75 5.49 2.29 28.22
N GLU A 76 5.63 3.48 27.63
CA GLU A 76 5.33 4.74 28.27
C GLU A 76 3.86 4.87 28.65
N TYR A 77 2.98 4.55 27.71
CA TYR A 77 1.52 4.71 27.92
C TYR A 77 0.82 3.44 28.37
N ASN A 78 1.50 2.29 28.38
CA ASN A 78 0.90 0.98 28.66
C ASN A 78 -0.37 0.73 27.80
N LEU A 79 -0.24 0.99 26.50
CA LEU A 79 -1.22 0.78 25.44
C LEU A 79 -0.58 0.07 24.28
N ASN A 80 -1.35 -0.48 23.35
CA ASN A 80 -0.82 -1.14 22.17
C ASN A 80 -0.63 -0.12 21.06
N PHE A 81 0.63 0.19 20.71
CA PHE A 81 0.98 0.98 19.53
C PHE A 81 1.65 0.08 18.49
N THR A 82 1.37 0.31 17.24
CA THR A 82 1.91 -0.49 16.13
C THR A 82 2.22 0.39 14.94
N CYS A 83 3.16 -0.04 14.10
CA CYS A 83 3.49 0.59 12.84
C CYS A 83 2.82 -0.17 11.69
N LEU A 84 2.10 0.56 10.83
CA LEU A 84 1.31 0.02 9.73
C LEU A 84 1.84 0.53 8.38
N ALA A 85 2.14 -0.38 7.47
CA ALA A 85 2.27 -0.05 6.06
C ALA A 85 0.87 0.16 5.48
N THR A 86 0.42 1.41 5.46
CA THR A 86 -0.98 1.74 5.17
C THR A 86 -1.35 1.40 3.72
N PRO A 87 -2.35 0.56 3.47
CA PRO A 87 -2.95 0.40 2.16
C PRO A 87 -3.93 1.57 1.93
N ALA A 88 -3.38 2.72 1.53
CA ALA A 88 -4.15 3.94 1.37
C ALA A 88 -4.76 3.99 -0.04
N GLU A 89 -6.05 3.84 -0.13
CA GLU A 89 -6.83 4.01 -1.36
C GLU A 89 -7.06 5.51 -1.64
N GLY A 90 -8.26 6.03 -1.53
CA GLY A 90 -8.56 7.45 -1.77
C GLY A 90 -7.76 8.45 -0.91
N LEU A 91 -7.16 8.03 0.19
CA LEU A 91 -6.36 8.90 1.05
C LEU A 91 -5.04 9.36 0.39
N SER A 92 -4.43 8.51 -0.43
CA SER A 92 -3.18 8.83 -1.15
C SER A 92 -3.38 9.99 -2.13
N GLY A 93 -4.48 9.99 -2.90
CA GLY A 93 -4.85 11.08 -3.78
C GLY A 93 -5.25 12.35 -3.03
N ARG A 94 -5.99 12.21 -1.92
CA ARG A 94 -6.38 13.34 -1.09
C ARG A 94 -5.17 14.08 -0.50
N PHE A 95 -4.18 13.37 -0.03
CA PHE A 95 -2.98 14.00 0.57
C PHE A 95 -2.16 14.74 -0.47
N VAL A 96 -1.93 14.16 -1.66
CA VAL A 96 -1.20 14.87 -2.71
C VAL A 96 -1.95 16.12 -3.19
N ALA A 97 -3.29 16.08 -3.24
CA ALA A 97 -4.09 17.25 -3.61
C ALA A 97 -3.95 18.38 -2.58
N ILE A 98 -3.96 18.06 -1.28
CA ILE A 98 -3.74 19.02 -0.19
C ILE A 98 -2.34 19.62 -0.29
N ASP A 99 -1.31 18.80 -0.37
CA ASP A 99 0.07 19.26 -0.43
C ASP A 99 0.36 20.08 -1.69
N ARG A 100 -0.21 19.68 -2.82
CA ARG A 100 -0.14 20.45 -4.07
C ARG A 100 -0.79 21.84 -3.93
N SER A 101 -1.89 21.95 -3.19
CA SER A 101 -2.55 23.24 -2.95
C SER A 101 -1.72 24.18 -2.08
N ILE A 102 -0.86 23.64 -1.21
CA ILE A 102 -0.01 24.41 -0.28
C ILE A 102 1.35 24.71 -0.89
N TYR A 103 1.99 23.70 -1.48
CA TYR A 103 3.39 23.76 -1.90
C TYR A 103 3.57 23.82 -3.42
N GLY A 104 2.48 23.72 -4.18
CA GLY A 104 2.52 23.68 -5.64
C GLY A 104 2.94 22.31 -6.17
N LYS A 105 3.15 22.26 -7.49
CA LYS A 105 3.56 21.05 -8.19
C LYS A 105 5.07 20.86 -8.13
N ILE A 106 5.53 19.88 -7.36
CA ILE A 106 6.95 19.55 -7.16
C ILE A 106 7.23 18.23 -7.90
N LYS A 107 8.18 18.26 -8.84
CA LYS A 107 8.53 17.11 -9.67
C LYS A 107 8.99 15.92 -8.82
N GLY A 108 8.37 14.76 -9.03
CA GLY A 108 8.66 13.52 -8.31
C GLY A 108 8.10 13.45 -6.90
N VAL A 109 7.35 14.48 -6.45
CA VAL A 109 6.73 14.55 -5.13
C VAL A 109 5.22 14.77 -5.25
N THR A 110 4.79 15.96 -5.73
CA THR A 110 3.37 16.31 -5.83
C THR A 110 2.88 16.42 -7.28
N ASP A 111 3.65 15.97 -8.25
CA ASP A 111 3.33 16.06 -9.67
C ASP A 111 2.44 14.93 -10.21
N ARG A 112 2.14 13.94 -9.39
CA ARG A 112 1.22 12.82 -9.69
C ARG A 112 -0.09 12.95 -8.94
N GLU A 113 -1.09 12.19 -9.31
CA GLU A 113 -2.42 12.29 -8.70
C GLU A 113 -2.55 11.54 -7.36
N TYR A 114 -1.53 10.79 -6.96
CA TYR A 114 -1.50 10.05 -5.69
C TYR A 114 -0.07 9.95 -5.16
N TYR A 115 0.07 9.72 -3.85
CA TYR A 115 1.31 9.26 -3.23
C TYR A 115 1.41 7.74 -3.26
N THR A 116 2.61 7.24 -3.46
CA THR A 116 2.87 5.79 -3.38
C THR A 116 2.49 5.25 -2.02
N ASN A 117 1.76 4.13 -1.98
CA ASN A 117 1.37 3.49 -0.73
C ASN A 117 2.59 3.02 0.08
N SER A 118 2.54 3.30 1.37
CA SER A 118 3.51 2.84 2.37
C SER A 118 4.97 2.89 1.89
N PHE A 119 5.64 1.74 1.86
CA PHE A 119 7.02 1.54 1.41
C PHE A 119 7.13 0.98 -0.01
N HIS A 120 6.04 0.93 -0.78
CA HIS A 120 6.11 0.35 -2.12
C HIS A 120 7.10 1.09 -3.02
N VAL A 121 7.77 0.32 -3.87
CA VAL A 121 8.47 0.89 -5.01
C VAL A 121 7.42 1.44 -5.97
N PRO A 122 7.52 2.71 -6.39
CA PRO A 122 6.50 3.32 -7.22
C PRO A 122 6.22 2.54 -8.50
N VAL A 123 4.94 2.39 -8.84
CA VAL A 123 4.51 1.60 -10.02
C VAL A 123 5.02 2.16 -11.34
N TYR A 124 5.26 3.46 -11.41
CA TYR A 124 5.83 4.10 -12.59
C TYR A 124 7.33 3.83 -12.77
N TYR A 125 8.00 3.30 -11.73
CA TYR A 125 9.41 2.96 -11.79
C TYR A 125 9.60 1.56 -12.38
N LYS A 126 10.14 1.50 -13.59
CA LYS A 126 10.39 0.23 -14.27
C LYS A 126 11.51 -0.54 -13.59
N THR A 127 11.17 -1.66 -13.00
CA THR A 127 12.12 -2.53 -12.30
C THR A 127 11.74 -4.00 -12.47
N SER A 128 12.63 -4.91 -12.09
CA SER A 128 12.33 -6.34 -12.07
C SER A 128 11.54 -6.69 -10.79
N VAL A 129 10.74 -7.76 -10.88
CA VAL A 129 10.06 -8.35 -9.71
C VAL A 129 11.06 -8.62 -8.57
N LYS A 130 12.21 -9.20 -8.90
CA LYS A 130 13.26 -9.51 -7.93
C LYS A 130 13.73 -8.25 -7.20
N HIS A 131 14.11 -7.20 -7.92
CA HIS A 131 14.57 -5.96 -7.29
C HIS A 131 13.49 -5.31 -6.44
N LYS A 132 12.24 -5.26 -6.92
CA LYS A 132 11.12 -4.74 -6.15
C LYS A 132 10.96 -5.49 -4.82
N MET A 133 10.96 -6.82 -4.82
CA MET A 133 10.81 -7.62 -3.62
C MET A 133 12.00 -7.48 -2.67
N GLU A 134 13.23 -7.48 -3.16
CA GLU A 134 14.44 -7.25 -2.37
C GLU A 134 14.46 -5.87 -1.69
N VAL A 135 13.85 -4.86 -2.32
CA VAL A 135 13.71 -3.52 -1.75
C VAL A 135 12.61 -3.49 -0.69
N GLU A 136 11.42 -3.99 -1.01
CA GLU A 136 10.23 -3.91 -0.15
C GLU A 136 10.33 -4.83 1.07
N GLY A 137 10.86 -6.04 0.93
CA GLY A 137 10.94 -7.02 2.01
C GLY A 137 11.66 -6.50 3.26
N LYS A 138 12.64 -5.61 3.08
CA LYS A 138 13.39 -5.01 4.20
C LYS A 138 12.53 -4.16 5.14
N TYR A 139 11.34 -3.73 4.72
CA TYR A 139 10.42 -2.94 5.53
C TYR A 139 9.43 -3.80 6.31
N HIS A 140 9.20 -5.04 5.88
CA HIS A 140 8.21 -5.93 6.48
C HIS A 140 8.47 -6.17 7.98
N ALA A 141 9.74 -6.32 8.37
CA ALA A 141 10.13 -6.51 9.77
C ALA A 141 9.74 -5.34 10.70
N PHE A 142 9.54 -4.14 10.16
CA PHE A 142 9.23 -2.95 10.95
C PHE A 142 7.73 -2.61 11.00
N THR A 143 6.90 -3.23 10.18
CA THR A 143 5.48 -2.92 10.02
C THR A 143 4.60 -4.01 10.63
N ASN A 144 4.61 -4.08 11.97
CA ASN A 144 3.97 -5.15 12.74
C ASN A 144 2.43 -5.08 12.80
N ALA A 145 1.83 -3.98 12.39
CA ALA A 145 0.36 -3.88 12.27
C ALA A 145 -0.17 -4.45 10.95
N GLY A 146 0.69 -4.59 9.97
CA GLY A 146 0.37 -5.14 8.67
C GLY A 146 1.21 -4.52 7.56
N HIS A 147 1.43 -5.32 6.55
CA HIS A 147 2.14 -4.97 5.32
C HIS A 147 1.72 -5.94 4.23
N ILE A 148 1.88 -5.54 3.00
CA ILE A 148 1.67 -6.39 1.84
C ILE A 148 2.56 -5.88 0.71
N SER A 149 3.15 -6.80 -0.06
CA SER A 149 3.83 -6.48 -1.31
C SER A 149 3.07 -7.09 -2.47
N TYR A 150 2.88 -6.32 -3.53
CA TYR A 150 2.14 -6.73 -4.71
C TYR A 150 3.05 -6.96 -5.90
N ILE A 151 2.75 -8.00 -6.65
CA ILE A 151 3.31 -8.25 -7.97
C ILE A 151 2.16 -8.35 -8.95
N GLU A 152 2.25 -7.64 -10.06
CA GLU A 152 1.33 -7.81 -11.19
C GLU A 152 1.98 -8.66 -12.25
N LEU A 153 1.29 -9.72 -12.65
CA LEU A 153 1.69 -10.57 -13.76
C LEU A 153 0.83 -10.25 -14.98
N ASP A 154 1.50 -9.87 -16.05
CA ASP A 154 0.91 -9.72 -17.38
C ASP A 154 0.89 -11.09 -18.07
N GLY A 155 -0.29 -11.52 -18.50
CA GLY A 155 -0.45 -12.75 -19.26
C GLY A 155 -1.17 -13.89 -18.52
N ASP A 156 -1.27 -15.04 -19.18
CA ASP A 156 -1.95 -16.22 -18.66
C ASP A 156 -1.04 -17.04 -17.74
N THR A 157 -1.20 -16.83 -16.44
CA THR A 157 -0.40 -17.50 -15.40
C THR A 157 -0.65 -19.01 -15.33
N VAL A 158 -1.83 -19.49 -15.79
CA VAL A 158 -2.15 -20.92 -15.82
C VAL A 158 -1.25 -21.68 -16.78
N ASN A 159 -0.86 -21.04 -17.87
CA ASN A 159 0.02 -21.62 -18.87
C ASN A 159 1.53 -21.44 -18.57
N ASN A 160 1.89 -20.78 -17.46
CA ASN A 160 3.27 -20.56 -17.04
C ASN A 160 3.48 -20.73 -15.54
N VAL A 161 3.22 -21.94 -15.06
CA VAL A 161 3.32 -22.30 -13.64
C VAL A 161 4.76 -22.15 -13.12
N ASP A 162 5.76 -22.43 -13.95
CA ASP A 162 7.18 -22.30 -13.57
C ASP A 162 7.55 -20.85 -13.26
N ALA A 163 7.05 -19.89 -14.05
CA ALA A 163 7.26 -18.47 -13.77
C ALA A 163 6.54 -18.05 -12.49
N PHE A 164 5.35 -18.57 -12.25
CA PHE A 164 4.61 -18.32 -10.99
C PHE A 164 5.38 -18.86 -9.78
N GLU A 165 5.90 -20.08 -9.86
CA GLU A 165 6.74 -20.66 -8.79
C GLU A 165 7.99 -19.79 -8.54
N GLN A 166 8.65 -19.31 -9.58
CA GLN A 166 9.80 -18.41 -9.43
C GLN A 166 9.44 -17.12 -8.70
N VAL A 167 8.28 -16.54 -8.96
CA VAL A 167 7.80 -15.35 -8.25
C VAL A 167 7.60 -15.64 -6.77
N VAL A 168 6.98 -16.77 -6.42
CA VAL A 168 6.80 -17.18 -5.03
C VAL A 168 8.15 -17.39 -4.33
N ARG A 169 9.11 -18.00 -5.01
CA ARG A 169 10.48 -18.17 -4.47
C ARG A 169 11.18 -16.82 -4.26
N ILE A 170 11.06 -15.88 -5.19
CA ILE A 170 11.60 -14.52 -5.04
C ILE A 170 10.98 -13.83 -3.83
N MET A 171 9.68 -13.94 -3.61
CA MET A 171 9.03 -13.39 -2.42
C MET A 171 9.61 -14.00 -1.15
N HIS A 172 9.72 -15.33 -1.08
CA HIS A 172 10.31 -16.02 0.06
C HIS A 172 11.74 -15.58 0.33
N ASP A 173 12.59 -15.57 -0.69
CA ASP A 173 14.02 -15.25 -0.56
C ASP A 173 14.28 -13.76 -0.27
N SER A 174 13.25 -12.92 -0.44
CA SER A 174 13.29 -11.49 -0.15
C SER A 174 12.65 -11.12 1.20
N ASP A 175 12.36 -12.10 2.07
CA ASP A 175 11.73 -11.90 3.38
C ASP A 175 10.35 -11.20 3.31
N ILE A 176 9.57 -11.45 2.25
CA ILE A 176 8.21 -10.95 2.14
C ILE A 176 7.30 -11.71 3.10
N GLY A 177 6.87 -11.05 4.18
CA GLY A 177 5.99 -11.64 5.19
C GLY A 177 4.55 -11.85 4.70
N TYR A 178 4.07 -10.99 3.82
CA TYR A 178 2.79 -11.14 3.14
C TYR A 178 2.87 -10.52 1.74
N GLY A 179 2.57 -11.32 0.73
CA GLY A 179 2.60 -10.89 -0.66
C GLY A 179 1.37 -11.36 -1.42
N ALA A 180 0.98 -10.61 -2.43
CA ALA A 180 -0.07 -10.96 -3.36
C ALA A 180 0.44 -10.88 -4.80
N ILE A 181 0.02 -11.86 -5.60
CA ILE A 181 0.23 -11.86 -7.04
C ILE A 181 -1.10 -11.51 -7.67
N ASN A 182 -1.17 -10.30 -8.23
CA ASN A 182 -2.34 -9.83 -8.92
C ASN A 182 -2.26 -10.15 -10.39
N HIS A 183 -3.37 -10.60 -10.91
CA HIS A 183 -3.58 -10.76 -12.35
C HIS A 183 -4.71 -9.79 -12.73
N PRO A 184 -4.41 -8.70 -13.45
CA PRO A 184 -5.44 -7.77 -13.85
C PRO A 184 -6.41 -8.46 -14.79
N VAL A 185 -7.69 -8.40 -14.44
CA VAL A 185 -8.78 -9.01 -15.21
C VAL A 185 -9.72 -7.90 -15.63
N ASP A 186 -9.50 -7.41 -16.84
CA ASP A 186 -10.42 -6.44 -17.46
C ASP A 186 -11.66 -7.16 -18.01
N ARG A 187 -12.75 -6.43 -18.14
CA ARG A 187 -13.99 -6.93 -18.71
C ARG A 187 -14.48 -6.00 -19.81
N ASP A 188 -14.82 -6.58 -20.93
CA ASP A 188 -15.60 -5.88 -21.94
C ASP A 188 -17.09 -6.18 -21.72
N PRO A 189 -17.91 -5.22 -21.25
CA PRO A 189 -19.31 -5.44 -20.94
C PRO A 189 -20.16 -5.70 -22.19
N VAL A 190 -19.67 -5.35 -23.38
CA VAL A 190 -20.40 -5.53 -24.64
C VAL A 190 -20.33 -6.97 -25.14
N CYS A 191 -19.13 -7.57 -25.15
CA CYS A 191 -18.96 -8.94 -25.62
C CYS A 191 -18.79 -9.97 -24.50
N GLY A 192 -18.69 -9.51 -23.24
CA GLY A 192 -18.49 -10.38 -22.07
C GLY A 192 -17.10 -11.00 -22.00
N TYR A 193 -16.10 -10.44 -22.69
CA TYR A 193 -14.72 -10.89 -22.54
C TYR A 193 -14.21 -10.56 -21.15
N VAL A 194 -13.50 -11.50 -20.56
CA VAL A 194 -12.82 -11.34 -19.25
C VAL A 194 -11.37 -11.77 -19.44
N GLY A 195 -10.43 -10.87 -19.16
CA GLY A 195 -9.00 -11.08 -19.36
C GLY A 195 -8.27 -9.76 -19.54
N VAL A 196 -6.99 -9.79 -19.86
CA VAL A 196 -6.20 -8.55 -20.08
C VAL A 196 -6.63 -7.88 -21.38
N ILE A 197 -7.12 -6.65 -21.28
CA ILE A 197 -7.46 -5.79 -22.42
C ILE A 197 -6.48 -4.62 -22.43
N LYS A 198 -5.60 -4.57 -23.42
CA LYS A 198 -4.72 -3.39 -23.63
C LYS A 198 -5.50 -2.26 -24.32
N ASP A 199 -5.28 -2.06 -25.59
CA ASP A 199 -5.96 -1.01 -26.37
C ASP A 199 -7.19 -1.53 -27.12
N VAL A 200 -7.26 -2.85 -27.31
CA VAL A 200 -8.27 -3.51 -28.15
C VAL A 200 -8.75 -4.78 -27.43
N CYS A 201 -10.06 -4.98 -27.37
CA CYS A 201 -10.63 -6.22 -26.84
C CYS A 201 -10.22 -7.41 -27.73
N PRO A 202 -9.56 -8.44 -27.17
CA PRO A 202 -9.09 -9.59 -27.97
C PRO A 202 -10.23 -10.40 -28.60
N ARG A 203 -11.44 -10.29 -28.04
CA ARG A 203 -12.59 -11.07 -28.49
C ARG A 203 -13.38 -10.41 -29.62
N CYS A 204 -13.67 -9.12 -29.51
CA CYS A 204 -14.52 -8.42 -30.46
C CYS A 204 -13.84 -7.30 -31.26
N GLY A 205 -12.59 -6.98 -30.94
CA GLY A 205 -11.82 -5.96 -31.64
C GLY A 205 -12.20 -4.52 -31.29
N ARG A 206 -13.15 -4.29 -30.34
CA ARG A 206 -13.55 -2.98 -29.89
C ARG A 206 -12.43 -2.25 -29.16
N ARG A 207 -12.31 -0.96 -29.40
CA ARG A 207 -11.33 -0.11 -28.68
C ARG A 207 -11.97 0.59 -27.51
N GLU A 208 -11.14 0.97 -26.55
CA GLU A 208 -11.55 1.85 -25.46
C GLU A 208 -12.09 3.18 -26.00
N GLY A 209 -13.20 3.67 -25.42
CA GLY A 209 -13.89 4.87 -25.90
C GLY A 209 -14.91 4.61 -27.02
N GLU A 210 -15.04 3.39 -27.53
CA GLU A 210 -16.06 3.00 -28.51
C GLU A 210 -17.32 2.47 -27.80
N GLY A 211 -18.25 3.35 -27.45
CA GLY A 211 -19.52 2.97 -26.80
C GLY A 211 -19.40 2.84 -25.27
N VAL A 212 -19.87 1.71 -24.70
CA VAL A 212 -19.79 1.47 -23.26
C VAL A 212 -18.33 1.30 -22.84
N GLU A 213 -17.90 1.99 -21.80
CA GLU A 213 -16.53 1.89 -21.27
C GLU A 213 -16.16 0.45 -20.89
N MET A 214 -14.92 0.08 -21.13
CA MET A 214 -14.37 -1.19 -20.67
C MET A 214 -14.09 -1.11 -19.17
N GLU A 215 -14.50 -2.12 -18.45
CA GLU A 215 -14.20 -2.26 -17.03
C GLU A 215 -12.72 -2.71 -16.89
N LYS A 216 -11.81 -1.76 -16.73
CA LYS A 216 -10.38 -2.05 -16.49
C LYS A 216 -10.09 -2.09 -15.01
N VAL A 217 -9.50 -3.18 -14.57
CA VAL A 217 -9.05 -3.34 -13.18
C VAL A 217 -7.59 -2.97 -13.07
N ASN A 218 -7.32 -1.69 -12.87
CA ASN A 218 -5.99 -1.21 -12.49
C ASN A 218 -5.82 -1.32 -10.98
N CYS A 219 -5.33 -2.45 -10.50
CA CYS A 219 -5.11 -2.68 -9.05
C CYS A 219 -4.10 -1.73 -8.40
N TYR A 220 -3.38 -0.92 -9.17
CA TYR A 220 -2.38 0.01 -8.65
C TYR A 220 -2.72 1.47 -8.86
N ASP A 221 -3.69 1.76 -9.68
CA ASP A 221 -4.19 3.11 -9.82
C ASP A 221 -5.31 3.32 -8.80
N CYS A 222 -4.88 3.57 -7.55
CA CYS A 222 -5.81 3.87 -6.44
C CYS A 222 -6.61 5.15 -6.65
N SER A 223 -6.53 5.76 -7.83
CA SER A 223 -7.40 6.86 -8.23
C SER A 223 -8.83 6.38 -8.57
N ASN A 224 -9.02 5.07 -8.80
CA ASN A 224 -10.31 4.48 -9.21
C ASN A 224 -10.89 3.47 -8.21
N CYS A 225 -10.28 3.29 -7.02
CA CYS A 225 -10.87 2.50 -5.94
C CYS A 225 -11.65 3.36 -4.96
#